data_a8ccfa496d9c57e755064fa47bcd46f7
#
_entry.id   a8ccfa496d9c57e755064fa47bcd46f7
#
_cell.length_a   1.000
_cell.length_b   1.000
_cell.length_c   1.000
_cell.angle_alpha   90.00
_cell.angle_beta   90.00
_cell.angle_gamma   90.00
#
_symmetry.space_group_name_H-M   'P 1'
#
loop_
_entity.id
_entity.type
_entity.pdbx_description
1 polymer ?
#
loop_
_entity_poly.entity_id
_entity_poly.type
_entity_poly.pdbx_seq_one_letter_code
_entity_poly.pdbx_strand_id
1 'polypeptide(L)'
;MNTYASEKVVLHIEGDEWCPYMCDENAIKQKGLFRDITESIFNSQNYEVKFEFMPWARTLKRGEKGEIDAILAAFKEGREKFIFHKIELIQSLQSFVVLKETNWKFKNFNSLKDIHLGLILGYIYGGNIDQIKNNAKKISEIGGENGLEKNLMKLKNKEIDAVLDENHVLQYYIKKLDLSTSMKFTGNIGKRAGLYIGFPKVLPNSQKLADTVDKGLTKMKKSGEYQKILKKYGLTVKN
;
A
#
# COMPACT_ATOMS: atom_id res chain seq x y z
N MET A 1 -9.40 7.34 45.59
CA MET A 1 -8.97 6.21 44.80
C MET A 1 -8.18 6.76 43.61
N ASN A 2 -6.85 6.62 43.62
CA ASN A 2 -6.03 7.03 42.47
C ASN A 2 -6.21 5.97 41.36
N THR A 3 -6.97 6.27 40.35
CA THR A 3 -6.99 5.50 39.10
C THR A 3 -5.66 5.77 38.37
N TYR A 4 -4.68 4.92 38.58
CA TYR A 4 -3.54 4.86 37.69
C TYR A 4 -4.09 4.53 36.28
N ALA A 5 -4.10 5.52 35.38
CA ALA A 5 -4.32 5.24 33.97
C ALA A 5 -3.21 4.26 33.56
N SER A 6 -3.56 3.06 33.11
CA SER A 6 -2.56 2.10 32.63
C SER A 6 -1.80 2.73 31.44
N GLU A 7 -0.49 2.71 31.52
CA GLU A 7 0.38 3.23 30.45
C GLU A 7 0.04 2.50 29.15
N LYS A 8 -0.14 3.27 28.06
CA LYS A 8 -0.47 2.67 26.76
C LYS A 8 0.72 1.92 26.21
N VAL A 9 0.47 0.78 25.60
CA VAL A 9 1.49 0.04 24.85
C VAL A 9 1.72 0.74 23.51
N VAL A 10 2.96 1.16 23.25
CA VAL A 10 3.32 1.78 21.97
C VAL A 10 3.52 0.72 20.91
N LEU A 11 2.89 0.89 19.74
CA LEU A 11 3.09 0.05 18.55
C LEU A 11 3.83 0.87 17.49
N HIS A 12 4.99 0.40 17.07
CA HIS A 12 5.77 0.98 15.98
C HIS A 12 5.40 0.31 14.65
N ILE A 13 4.77 1.07 13.77
CA ILE A 13 4.29 0.60 12.46
C ILE A 13 4.98 1.38 11.36
N GLU A 14 5.52 0.66 10.38
CA GLU A 14 6.19 1.27 9.24
C GLU A 14 5.53 0.93 7.90
N GLY A 15 5.79 1.78 6.92
CA GLY A 15 5.45 1.61 5.52
C GLY A 15 6.02 2.74 4.69
N ASP A 16 5.93 2.67 3.38
CA ASP A 16 6.27 3.77 2.50
C ASP A 16 5.12 4.77 2.36
N GLU A 17 5.42 5.97 1.90
CA GLU A 17 4.38 6.93 1.56
C GLU A 17 3.61 6.44 0.33
N TRP A 18 2.31 6.21 0.50
CA TRP A 18 1.45 5.58 -0.50
C TRP A 18 0.03 6.16 -0.45
N CYS A 19 -0.09 7.46 -0.70
CA CYS A 19 -1.38 8.15 -0.70
C CYS A 19 -2.34 7.62 -1.78
N PRO A 20 -3.63 7.51 -1.49
CA PRO A 20 -4.38 8.00 -0.33
C PRO A 20 -4.40 7.04 0.88
N TYR A 21 -3.65 5.95 0.87
CA TYR A 21 -3.66 4.93 1.91
C TYR A 21 -2.78 5.29 3.11
N MET A 22 -1.57 5.75 2.84
CA MET A 22 -0.59 6.21 3.82
C MET A 22 0.02 7.52 3.33
N CYS A 23 -0.27 8.62 4.01
CA CYS A 23 0.16 9.95 3.60
C CYS A 23 0.99 10.63 4.68
N ASP A 24 1.98 11.41 4.28
CA ASP A 24 2.67 12.32 5.20
C ASP A 24 1.73 13.47 5.59
N GLU A 25 1.31 13.48 6.85
CA GLU A 25 0.43 14.51 7.39
C GLU A 25 1.08 15.90 7.48
N ASN A 26 2.40 15.98 7.43
CA ASN A 26 3.12 17.26 7.35
C ASN A 26 3.01 17.89 5.95
N ALA A 27 2.90 17.05 4.91
CA ALA A 27 2.75 17.50 3.53
C ALA A 27 1.28 17.77 3.16
N ILE A 28 0.35 16.95 3.68
CA ILE A 28 -1.09 17.10 3.47
C ILE A 28 -1.81 16.87 4.79
N LYS A 29 -2.89 17.61 5.07
CA LYS A 29 -3.68 17.48 6.32
C LYS A 29 -4.50 16.18 6.43
N GLN A 30 -4.00 15.08 5.88
CA GLN A 30 -4.63 13.76 5.86
C GLN A 30 -3.59 12.67 6.12
N LYS A 31 -3.85 11.80 7.08
CA LYS A 31 -2.93 10.72 7.46
C LYS A 31 -2.93 9.54 6.48
N GLY A 32 -4.00 9.36 5.73
CA GLY A 32 -4.25 8.21 4.88
C GLY A 32 -5.21 7.19 5.48
N LEU A 33 -5.92 6.49 4.58
CA LEU A 33 -6.99 5.54 4.93
C LEU A 33 -6.54 4.49 5.94
N PHE A 34 -5.39 3.87 5.71
CA PHE A 34 -4.93 2.76 6.55
C PHE A 34 -4.45 3.23 7.92
N ARG A 35 -3.85 4.42 7.99
CA ARG A 35 -3.49 5.02 9.28
C ARG A 35 -4.74 5.33 10.11
N ASP A 36 -5.76 5.95 9.53
CA ASP A 36 -7.02 6.25 10.23
C ASP A 36 -7.70 4.96 10.74
N ILE A 37 -7.77 3.89 9.92
CA ILE A 37 -8.32 2.60 10.32
C ILE A 37 -7.50 1.99 11.46
N THR A 38 -6.18 1.94 11.32
CA THR A 38 -5.27 1.31 12.29
C THR A 38 -5.32 2.04 13.64
N GLU A 39 -5.24 3.37 13.62
CA GLU A 39 -5.36 4.19 14.84
C GLU A 39 -6.72 3.98 15.53
N SER A 40 -7.83 3.97 14.78
CA SER A 40 -9.16 3.73 15.38
C SER A 40 -9.25 2.38 16.06
N ILE A 41 -8.69 1.32 15.46
CA ILE A 41 -8.68 -0.03 16.03
C ILE A 41 -7.85 -0.07 17.31
N PHE A 42 -6.59 0.33 17.24
CA PHE A 42 -5.64 0.13 18.34
C PHE A 42 -5.80 1.12 19.47
N ASN A 43 -6.12 2.40 19.22
CA ASN A 43 -6.36 3.38 20.27
C ASN A 43 -7.56 3.01 21.15
N SER A 44 -8.55 2.29 20.60
CA SER A 44 -9.69 1.77 21.38
C SER A 44 -9.32 0.58 22.31
N GLN A 45 -8.09 0.04 22.20
CA GLN A 45 -7.60 -1.15 22.91
C GLN A 45 -6.39 -0.87 23.82
N ASN A 46 -6.23 0.39 24.26
CA ASN A 46 -5.13 0.85 25.13
C ASN A 46 -3.73 0.75 24.46
N TYR A 47 -3.65 0.87 23.13
CA TYR A 47 -2.40 1.05 22.41
C TYR A 47 -2.24 2.51 21.98
N GLU A 48 -0.99 2.93 21.78
CA GLU A 48 -0.61 4.15 21.06
C GLU A 48 0.10 3.74 19.77
N VAL A 49 -0.37 4.18 18.62
CA VAL A 49 0.22 3.83 17.33
C VAL A 49 1.18 4.93 16.89
N LYS A 50 2.44 4.56 16.63
CA LYS A 50 3.46 5.43 16.04
C LYS A 50 3.78 4.94 14.64
N PHE A 51 3.56 5.81 13.66
CA PHE A 51 3.90 5.54 12.25
C PHE A 51 5.20 6.20 11.87
N GLU A 52 6.02 5.47 11.12
CA GLU A 52 7.23 5.98 10.50
C GLU A 52 7.24 5.62 9.01
N PHE A 53 7.59 6.61 8.17
CA PHE A 53 7.77 6.36 6.74
C PHE A 53 9.18 5.86 6.48
N MET A 54 9.25 4.74 5.76
CA MET A 54 10.50 4.06 5.42
C MET A 54 10.37 3.44 4.03
N PRO A 55 11.42 3.45 3.20
CA PRO A 55 11.40 2.74 1.92
C PRO A 55 10.97 1.29 2.10
N TRP A 56 9.99 0.81 1.30
CA TRP A 56 9.32 -0.48 1.48
C TRP A 56 10.27 -1.67 1.69
N ALA A 57 11.34 -1.75 0.88
CA ALA A 57 12.32 -2.83 1.02
C ALA A 57 13.04 -2.83 2.38
N ARG A 58 13.21 -1.66 3.01
CA ARG A 58 13.79 -1.52 4.36
C ARG A 58 12.75 -1.90 5.41
N THR A 59 11.51 -1.42 5.30
CA THR A 59 10.38 -1.80 6.15
C THR A 59 10.24 -3.31 6.26
N LEU A 60 10.28 -4.02 5.12
CA LEU A 60 10.22 -5.48 5.10
C LEU A 60 11.35 -6.12 5.90
N LYS A 61 12.60 -5.68 5.69
CA LYS A 61 13.77 -6.22 6.41
C LYS A 61 13.70 -5.98 7.91
N ARG A 62 13.27 -4.80 8.34
CA ARG A 62 13.09 -4.46 9.75
C ARG A 62 11.99 -5.28 10.40
N GLY A 63 10.84 -5.41 9.71
CA GLY A 63 9.74 -6.27 10.15
C GLY A 63 10.16 -7.73 10.29
N GLU A 64 10.85 -8.30 9.30
CA GLU A 64 11.33 -9.69 9.35
C GLU A 64 12.24 -9.99 10.56
N LYS A 65 12.95 -8.96 11.05
CA LYS A 65 13.82 -9.05 12.23
C LYS A 65 13.09 -8.75 13.54
N GLY A 66 11.83 -8.28 13.50
CA GLY A 66 11.08 -7.85 14.68
C GLY A 66 11.57 -6.52 15.27
N GLU A 67 12.21 -5.66 14.48
CA GLU A 67 12.64 -4.31 14.88
C GLU A 67 11.46 -3.32 14.93
N ILE A 68 10.31 -3.69 14.37
CA ILE A 68 9.03 -2.98 14.36
C ILE A 68 7.90 -3.95 14.65
N ASP A 69 6.75 -3.44 15.12
CA ASP A 69 5.59 -4.26 15.49
C ASP A 69 4.74 -4.67 14.29
N ALA A 70 4.68 -3.84 13.25
CA ALA A 70 3.93 -4.16 12.04
C ALA A 70 4.40 -3.41 10.79
N ILE A 71 4.12 -4.01 9.63
CA ILE A 71 4.17 -3.37 8.31
C ILE A 71 2.75 -3.07 7.84
N LEU A 72 2.54 -1.94 7.16
CA LEU A 72 1.21 -1.52 6.72
C LEU A 72 1.09 -1.61 5.18
N ALA A 73 -0.10 -1.96 4.70
CA ALA A 73 -0.44 -2.04 3.27
C ALA A 73 0.23 -3.19 2.50
N ALA A 74 0.37 -4.36 3.12
CA ALA A 74 1.01 -5.52 2.50
C ALA A 74 0.01 -6.49 1.86
N PHE A 75 0.42 -7.13 0.76
CA PHE A 75 -0.16 -8.39 0.30
C PHE A 75 0.37 -9.55 1.15
N LYS A 76 -0.43 -10.64 1.27
CA LYS A 76 0.01 -11.84 2.02
C LYS A 76 1.04 -12.68 1.27
N GLU A 77 0.89 -12.75 -0.05
CA GLU A 77 1.75 -13.53 -0.93
C GLU A 77 3.21 -13.07 -0.83
N GLY A 78 4.15 -14.03 -0.73
CA GLY A 78 5.59 -13.75 -0.61
C GLY A 78 5.99 -13.05 0.69
N ARG A 79 5.19 -13.20 1.76
CA ARG A 79 5.42 -12.59 3.09
C ARG A 79 5.27 -13.60 4.21
N GLU A 80 5.85 -14.78 4.05
CA GLU A 80 5.73 -15.93 4.95
C GLU A 80 6.27 -15.67 6.36
N LYS A 81 7.12 -14.65 6.52
CA LYS A 81 7.64 -14.21 7.82
C LYS A 81 6.69 -13.34 8.63
N PHE A 82 5.52 -13.04 8.10
CA PHE A 82 4.50 -12.24 8.76
C PHE A 82 3.24 -13.03 9.04
N ILE A 83 2.54 -12.65 10.11
CA ILE A 83 1.16 -13.05 10.43
C ILE A 83 0.25 -11.94 9.93
N PHE A 84 -0.84 -12.31 9.27
CA PHE A 84 -1.84 -11.37 8.76
C PHE A 84 -3.20 -11.66 9.39
N HIS A 85 -3.97 -10.60 9.64
CA HIS A 85 -5.40 -10.72 9.96
C HIS A 85 -6.20 -11.27 8.77
N LYS A 86 -7.45 -11.69 9.01
CA LYS A 86 -8.28 -12.41 8.02
C LYS A 86 -9.01 -11.46 7.08
N ILE A 87 -9.59 -10.38 7.65
CA ILE A 87 -10.44 -9.41 6.95
C ILE A 87 -9.56 -8.36 6.30
N GLU A 88 -9.55 -8.24 5.00
CA GLU A 88 -8.78 -7.22 4.28
C GLU A 88 -9.14 -5.78 4.67
N LEU A 89 -8.15 -4.89 4.65
CA LEU A 89 -8.36 -3.44 4.81
C LEU A 89 -9.13 -2.88 3.64
N ILE A 90 -8.70 -3.18 2.43
CA ILE A 90 -9.34 -2.86 1.14
C ILE A 90 -8.85 -3.83 0.07
N GLN A 91 -9.59 -3.92 -1.03
CA GLN A 91 -9.13 -4.59 -2.24
C GLN A 91 -8.39 -3.64 -3.16
N SER A 92 -7.18 -3.99 -3.53
CA SER A 92 -6.29 -3.28 -4.44
C SER A 92 -6.40 -3.82 -5.86
N LEU A 93 -6.24 -2.96 -6.85
CA LEU A 93 -6.14 -3.32 -8.26
C LEU A 93 -4.88 -2.69 -8.86
N GLN A 94 -3.99 -3.51 -9.38
CA GLN A 94 -2.77 -3.04 -10.02
C GLN A 94 -3.06 -2.60 -11.46
N SER A 95 -2.64 -1.39 -11.82
CA SER A 95 -2.98 -0.74 -13.08
C SER A 95 -1.73 -0.19 -13.78
N PHE A 96 -1.72 -0.26 -15.10
CA PHE A 96 -0.68 0.36 -15.91
C PHE A 96 -1.09 1.78 -16.32
N VAL A 97 -0.11 2.67 -16.28
CA VAL A 97 -0.20 4.05 -16.79
C VAL A 97 0.87 4.26 -17.84
N VAL A 98 0.49 4.93 -18.93
CA VAL A 98 1.36 5.33 -20.06
C VAL A 98 1.11 6.79 -20.43
N LEU A 99 1.95 7.37 -21.29
CA LEU A 99 1.66 8.66 -21.90
C LEU A 99 0.42 8.58 -22.79
N LYS A 100 -0.33 9.68 -22.87
CA LYS A 100 -1.64 9.73 -23.54
C LYS A 100 -1.58 9.39 -25.03
N GLU A 101 -0.49 9.76 -25.68
CA GLU A 101 -0.22 9.46 -27.09
C GLU A 101 0.16 7.99 -27.36
N THR A 102 0.54 7.23 -26.34
CA THR A 102 0.97 5.83 -26.49
C THR A 102 -0.22 4.93 -26.84
N ASN A 103 -0.10 4.12 -27.89
CA ASN A 103 -1.16 3.18 -28.30
C ASN A 103 -1.08 1.80 -27.62
N TRP A 104 -0.09 1.58 -26.75
CA TRP A 104 0.05 0.33 -26.03
C TRP A 104 -1.06 0.13 -24.99
N LYS A 105 -1.52 -1.13 -24.88
CA LYS A 105 -2.47 -1.58 -23.85
C LYS A 105 -2.01 -2.91 -23.29
N PHE A 106 -2.06 -3.05 -21.97
CA PHE A 106 -1.86 -4.35 -21.34
C PHE A 106 -3.04 -5.26 -21.66
N LYS A 107 -2.79 -6.41 -22.26
CA LYS A 107 -3.76 -7.48 -22.56
C LYS A 107 -3.44 -8.75 -21.79
N ASN A 108 -2.16 -9.10 -21.71
CA ASN A 108 -1.58 -10.24 -21.01
C ASN A 108 -0.07 -10.01 -20.83
N PHE A 109 0.64 -10.93 -20.19
CA PHE A 109 2.08 -10.76 -19.93
C PHE A 109 2.91 -10.64 -21.22
N ASN A 110 2.54 -11.29 -22.32
CA ASN A 110 3.25 -11.17 -23.59
C ASN A 110 3.24 -9.74 -24.15
N SER A 111 2.25 -8.90 -23.78
CA SER A 111 2.25 -7.50 -24.20
C SER A 111 3.33 -6.65 -23.54
N LEU A 112 4.04 -7.18 -22.53
CA LEU A 112 5.17 -6.51 -21.87
C LEU A 112 6.50 -6.64 -22.64
N LYS A 113 6.60 -7.52 -23.63
CA LYS A 113 7.85 -7.85 -24.36
C LYS A 113 8.57 -6.66 -24.99
N ASP A 114 7.84 -5.59 -25.31
CA ASP A 114 8.38 -4.39 -25.93
C ASP A 114 8.40 -3.18 -24.96
N ILE A 115 8.08 -3.39 -23.67
CA ILE A 115 7.88 -2.35 -22.66
C ILE A 115 9.06 -2.25 -21.71
N HIS A 116 9.59 -1.05 -21.54
CA HIS A 116 10.46 -0.66 -20.43
C HIS A 116 9.57 -0.19 -19.27
N LEU A 117 9.45 -1.01 -18.23
CA LEU A 117 8.50 -0.82 -17.14
C LEU A 117 9.17 -0.23 -15.88
N GLY A 118 8.56 0.80 -15.32
CA GLY A 118 8.92 1.36 -14.00
C GLY A 118 8.17 0.66 -12.88
N LEU A 119 8.90 0.17 -11.88
CA LEU A 119 8.41 -0.54 -10.71
C LEU A 119 9.00 0.04 -9.42
N ILE A 120 8.44 -0.36 -8.28
CA ILE A 120 8.98 -0.05 -6.95
C ILE A 120 9.70 -1.29 -6.41
N LEU A 121 10.91 -1.10 -5.90
CA LEU A 121 11.75 -2.16 -5.35
C LEU A 121 11.06 -2.81 -4.14
N GLY A 122 10.92 -4.14 -4.18
CA GLY A 122 10.29 -4.92 -3.12
C GLY A 122 8.77 -5.07 -3.24
N TYR A 123 8.11 -4.44 -4.22
CA TYR A 123 6.69 -4.67 -4.50
C TYR A 123 6.48 -5.99 -5.23
N ILE A 124 5.36 -6.67 -4.95
CA ILE A 124 5.01 -7.97 -5.56
C ILE A 124 3.82 -7.89 -6.53
N TYR A 125 3.15 -6.74 -6.61
CA TYR A 125 2.06 -6.48 -7.56
C TYR A 125 0.98 -7.57 -7.56
N GLY A 126 0.48 -7.93 -6.35
CA GLY A 126 -0.51 -8.98 -6.17
C GLY A 126 0.00 -10.37 -6.59
N GLY A 127 1.28 -10.67 -6.34
CA GLY A 127 1.91 -11.95 -6.67
C GLY A 127 2.36 -12.11 -8.12
N ASN A 128 2.30 -11.05 -8.94
CA ASN A 128 2.61 -11.14 -10.37
C ASN A 128 4.06 -10.76 -10.73
N ILE A 129 4.91 -10.44 -9.74
CA ILE A 129 6.24 -9.87 -9.98
C ILE A 129 7.13 -10.74 -10.86
N ASP A 130 7.13 -12.06 -10.67
CA ASP A 130 7.96 -12.96 -11.46
C ASP A 130 7.51 -13.01 -12.92
N GLN A 131 6.19 -13.06 -13.18
CA GLN A 131 5.65 -13.02 -14.53
C GLN A 131 5.92 -11.67 -15.21
N ILE A 132 5.87 -10.57 -14.47
CA ILE A 132 6.25 -9.25 -14.98
C ILE A 132 7.72 -9.25 -15.38
N LYS A 133 8.62 -9.69 -14.49
CA LYS A 133 10.08 -9.69 -14.72
C LYS A 133 10.48 -10.59 -15.90
N ASN A 134 9.81 -11.73 -16.05
CA ASN A 134 10.10 -12.69 -17.12
C ASN A 134 9.59 -12.23 -18.50
N ASN A 135 8.65 -11.30 -18.57
CA ASN A 135 8.02 -10.90 -19.83
C ASN A 135 8.35 -9.47 -20.27
N ALA A 136 8.71 -8.57 -19.35
CA ALA A 136 9.02 -7.19 -19.71
C ALA A 136 10.35 -7.10 -20.47
N LYS A 137 10.42 -6.25 -21.51
CA LYS A 137 11.66 -5.96 -22.26
C LYS A 137 12.77 -5.47 -21.34
N LYS A 138 12.43 -4.57 -20.44
CA LYS A 138 13.34 -3.98 -19.46
C LYS A 138 12.56 -3.54 -18.23
N ILE A 139 13.19 -3.60 -17.06
CA ILE A 139 12.61 -3.13 -15.80
C ILE A 139 13.55 -2.11 -15.16
N SER A 140 12.98 -1.01 -14.70
CA SER A 140 13.61 -0.06 -13.77
C SER A 140 12.91 -0.14 -12.43
N GLU A 141 13.57 -0.76 -11.44
CA GLU A 141 13.08 -0.76 -10.06
C GLU A 141 13.66 0.44 -9.31
N ILE A 142 12.81 1.28 -8.74
CA ILE A 142 13.22 2.41 -7.90
C ILE A 142 12.95 2.05 -6.44
N GLY A 143 14.00 2.14 -5.62
CA GLY A 143 13.91 2.11 -4.16
C GLY A 143 14.06 3.50 -3.56
N GLY A 144 13.75 3.63 -2.28
CA GLY A 144 13.87 4.89 -1.55
C GLY A 144 12.60 5.73 -1.56
N GLU A 145 12.71 6.95 -1.08
CA GLU A 145 11.59 7.89 -0.96
C GLU A 145 11.10 8.38 -2.33
N ASN A 146 9.80 8.65 -2.42
CA ASN A 146 9.13 9.17 -3.63
C ASN A 146 9.34 8.31 -4.89
N GLY A 147 9.44 6.97 -4.73
CA GLY A 147 9.73 6.06 -5.83
C GLY A 147 8.71 6.16 -6.98
N LEU A 148 7.40 6.22 -6.65
CA LEU A 148 6.36 6.35 -7.66
C LEU A 148 6.39 7.71 -8.37
N GLU A 149 6.63 8.80 -7.66
CA GLU A 149 6.77 10.13 -8.29
C GLU A 149 7.92 10.13 -9.29
N LYS A 150 9.08 9.57 -8.90
CA LYS A 150 10.24 9.42 -9.81
C LYS A 150 9.91 8.59 -11.04
N ASN A 151 9.17 7.47 -10.87
CA ASN A 151 8.71 6.65 -12.01
C ASN A 151 7.76 7.43 -12.93
N LEU A 152 6.80 8.19 -12.39
CA LEU A 152 5.89 9.01 -13.18
C LEU A 152 6.64 10.13 -13.94
N MET A 153 7.66 10.74 -13.32
CA MET A 153 8.51 11.73 -14.00
C MET A 153 9.37 11.09 -15.09
N LYS A 154 9.93 9.89 -14.88
CA LYS A 154 10.63 9.13 -15.93
C LYS A 154 9.69 8.80 -17.10
N LEU A 155 8.45 8.41 -16.82
CA LEU A 155 7.44 8.19 -17.87
C LEU A 155 7.16 9.48 -18.64
N LYS A 156 6.97 10.62 -17.95
CA LYS A 156 6.79 11.93 -18.58
C LYS A 156 7.96 12.30 -19.51
N ASN A 157 9.17 12.00 -19.08
CA ASN A 157 10.42 12.26 -19.83
C ASN A 157 10.71 11.20 -20.91
N LYS A 158 9.84 10.19 -21.11
CA LYS A 158 10.01 9.09 -22.07
C LYS A 158 11.25 8.21 -21.80
N GLU A 159 11.73 8.17 -20.55
CA GLU A 159 12.83 7.29 -20.13
C GLU A 159 12.36 5.86 -19.90
N ILE A 160 11.07 5.67 -19.63
CA ILE A 160 10.36 4.39 -19.52
C ILE A 160 9.04 4.47 -20.29
N ASP A 161 8.46 3.32 -20.64
CA ASP A 161 7.27 3.24 -21.49
C ASP A 161 5.97 3.16 -20.67
N ALA A 162 6.03 2.58 -19.46
CA ALA A 162 4.88 2.41 -18.58
C ALA A 162 5.28 2.40 -17.11
N VAL A 163 4.33 2.72 -16.24
CA VAL A 163 4.42 2.57 -14.78
C VAL A 163 3.31 1.64 -14.32
N LEU A 164 3.61 0.74 -13.38
CA LEU A 164 2.65 -0.14 -12.74
C LEU A 164 2.60 0.17 -11.24
N ASP A 165 1.41 0.46 -10.73
CA ASP A 165 1.13 0.60 -9.30
C ASP A 165 -0.36 0.40 -9.01
N GLU A 166 -0.78 0.57 -7.76
CA GLU A 166 -2.17 0.52 -7.34
C GLU A 166 -2.99 1.66 -7.97
N ASN A 167 -4.19 1.34 -8.40
CA ASN A 167 -5.04 2.25 -9.19
C ASN A 167 -5.33 3.59 -8.50
N HIS A 168 -5.76 3.59 -7.23
CA HIS A 168 -6.07 4.84 -6.51
C HIS A 168 -4.81 5.64 -6.17
N VAL A 169 -3.71 4.95 -5.93
CA VAL A 169 -2.40 5.58 -5.70
C VAL A 169 -1.93 6.28 -6.97
N LEU A 170 -1.99 5.61 -8.12
CA LEU A 170 -1.69 6.24 -9.41
C LEU A 170 -2.59 7.46 -9.67
N GLN A 171 -3.90 7.35 -9.42
CA GLN A 171 -4.82 8.48 -9.59
C GLN A 171 -4.42 9.66 -8.70
N TYR A 172 -4.07 9.40 -7.44
CA TYR A 172 -3.64 10.42 -6.50
C TYR A 172 -2.38 11.15 -6.99
N TYR A 173 -1.32 10.40 -7.33
CA TYR A 173 -0.04 11.00 -7.73
C TYR A 173 -0.08 11.66 -9.10
N ILE A 174 -0.83 11.12 -10.06
CA ILE A 174 -1.07 11.75 -11.36
C ILE A 174 -1.75 13.13 -11.17
N LYS A 175 -2.71 13.22 -10.27
CA LYS A 175 -3.37 14.50 -9.93
C LYS A 175 -2.42 15.43 -9.18
N LYS A 176 -1.71 14.94 -8.16
CA LYS A 176 -0.76 15.71 -7.34
C LYS A 176 0.33 16.37 -8.20
N LEU A 177 0.81 15.66 -9.22
CA LEU A 177 1.90 16.09 -10.12
C LEU A 177 1.40 16.83 -11.37
N ASP A 178 0.09 17.12 -11.47
CA ASP A 178 -0.55 17.74 -12.64
C ASP A 178 -0.26 16.98 -13.97
N LEU A 179 -0.34 15.66 -13.93
CA LEU A 179 -0.08 14.79 -15.07
C LEU A 179 -1.35 14.24 -15.73
N SER A 180 -2.54 14.68 -15.29
CA SER A 180 -3.83 14.16 -15.75
C SER A 180 -4.10 14.39 -17.26
N THR A 181 -3.50 15.42 -17.83
CA THR A 181 -3.61 15.73 -19.26
C THR A 181 -2.63 14.93 -20.12
N SER A 182 -1.54 14.45 -19.57
CA SER A 182 -0.43 13.77 -20.28
C SER A 182 -0.41 12.24 -20.11
N MET A 183 -1.15 11.70 -19.14
CA MET A 183 -1.14 10.27 -18.84
C MET A 183 -2.51 9.64 -18.93
N LYS A 184 -2.56 8.31 -19.19
CA LYS A 184 -3.78 7.50 -19.20
C LYS A 184 -3.55 6.10 -18.65
N PHE A 185 -4.60 5.55 -18.05
CA PHE A 185 -4.65 4.13 -17.68
C PHE A 185 -4.82 3.25 -18.92
N THR A 186 -4.13 2.10 -18.95
CA THR A 186 -4.10 1.24 -20.12
C THR A 186 -4.20 -0.26 -19.83
N GLY A 187 -4.90 -0.60 -18.78
CA GLY A 187 -5.18 -1.98 -18.38
C GLY A 187 -4.73 -2.29 -16.96
N ASN A 188 -5.14 -3.45 -16.50
CA ASN A 188 -4.89 -3.92 -15.14
C ASN A 188 -4.23 -5.29 -15.18
N ILE A 189 -3.41 -5.60 -14.19
CA ILE A 189 -2.79 -6.92 -14.04
C ILE A 189 -3.44 -7.66 -12.86
N GLY A 190 -3.67 -8.95 -13.06
CA GLY A 190 -4.24 -9.82 -12.04
C GLY A 190 -5.70 -9.51 -11.70
N LYS A 191 -6.14 -10.06 -10.58
CA LYS A 191 -7.43 -9.78 -9.95
C LYS A 191 -7.24 -8.77 -8.82
N ARG A 192 -8.35 -8.22 -8.30
CA ARG A 192 -8.30 -7.48 -7.04
C ARG A 192 -7.76 -8.38 -5.94
N ALA A 193 -6.84 -7.85 -5.13
CA ALA A 193 -6.21 -8.56 -4.01
C ALA A 193 -6.32 -7.72 -2.74
N GLY A 194 -6.52 -8.37 -1.60
CA GLY A 194 -6.63 -7.70 -0.30
C GLY A 194 -5.31 -7.09 0.14
N LEU A 195 -5.38 -5.94 0.80
CA LEU A 195 -4.28 -5.32 1.52
C LEU A 195 -4.48 -5.46 3.03
N TYR A 196 -3.39 -5.68 3.75
CA TYR A 196 -3.38 -6.08 5.15
C TYR A 196 -2.30 -5.36 5.97
N ILE A 197 -2.42 -5.46 7.30
CA ILE A 197 -1.34 -5.19 8.23
C ILE A 197 -0.60 -6.51 8.47
N GLY A 198 0.71 -6.52 8.28
CA GLY A 198 1.54 -7.69 8.55
C GLY A 198 2.29 -7.55 9.87
N PHE A 199 2.20 -8.54 10.74
CA PHE A 199 2.86 -8.61 12.04
C PHE A 199 4.00 -9.62 11.99
N PRO A 200 5.24 -9.26 12.40
CA PRO A 200 6.40 -10.16 12.32
C PRO A 200 6.18 -11.45 13.12
N LYS A 201 6.38 -12.62 12.51
CA LYS A 201 6.22 -13.92 13.21
C LYS A 201 7.18 -14.11 14.40
N VAL A 202 8.31 -13.42 14.38
CA VAL A 202 9.32 -13.48 15.45
C VAL A 202 8.87 -12.81 16.74
N LEU A 203 7.82 -11.97 16.71
CA LEU A 203 7.30 -11.28 17.88
C LEU A 203 6.16 -12.09 18.53
N PRO A 204 6.18 -12.27 19.87
CA PRO A 204 5.22 -13.14 20.56
C PRO A 204 3.76 -12.65 20.49
N ASN A 205 3.54 -11.34 20.32
CA ASN A 205 2.21 -10.73 20.31
C ASN A 205 1.56 -10.65 18.92
N SER A 206 2.23 -11.06 17.86
CA SER A 206 1.79 -10.85 16.48
C SER A 206 0.42 -11.45 16.17
N GLN A 207 0.13 -12.66 16.65
CA GLN A 207 -1.18 -13.28 16.47
C GLN A 207 -2.28 -12.50 17.19
N LYS A 208 -2.03 -12.06 18.44
CA LYS A 208 -2.98 -11.26 19.21
C LYS A 208 -3.28 -9.93 18.53
N LEU A 209 -2.28 -9.28 17.94
CA LEU A 209 -2.45 -8.03 17.20
C LEU A 209 -3.27 -8.24 15.92
N ALA A 210 -3.01 -9.31 15.17
CA ALA A 210 -3.80 -9.68 14.00
C ALA A 210 -5.28 -9.94 14.35
N ASP A 211 -5.54 -10.69 15.42
CA ASP A 211 -6.91 -10.96 15.91
C ASP A 211 -7.60 -9.66 16.38
N THR A 212 -6.83 -8.71 16.93
CA THR A 212 -7.34 -7.39 17.32
C THR A 212 -7.81 -6.59 16.10
N VAL A 213 -7.05 -6.64 15.01
CA VAL A 213 -7.45 -6.00 13.74
C VAL A 213 -8.75 -6.61 13.20
N ASP A 214 -8.90 -7.93 13.18
CA ASP A 214 -10.13 -8.60 12.72
C ASP A 214 -11.36 -8.17 13.53
N LYS A 215 -11.22 -8.14 14.88
CA LYS A 215 -12.30 -7.70 15.77
C LYS A 215 -12.64 -6.22 15.55
N GLY A 216 -11.63 -5.37 15.41
CA GLY A 216 -11.79 -3.94 15.16
C GLY A 216 -12.47 -3.66 13.82
N LEU A 217 -12.01 -4.28 12.72
CA LEU A 217 -12.63 -4.15 11.40
C LEU A 217 -14.10 -4.62 11.40
N THR A 218 -14.39 -5.74 12.08
CA THR A 218 -15.77 -6.23 12.23
C THR A 218 -16.66 -5.20 12.92
N LYS A 219 -16.17 -4.60 14.02
CA LYS A 219 -16.90 -3.55 14.76
C LYS A 219 -17.10 -2.30 13.91
N MET A 220 -16.04 -1.82 13.23
CA MET A 220 -16.10 -0.63 12.39
C MET A 220 -17.06 -0.81 11.19
N LYS A 221 -17.06 -1.99 10.55
CA LYS A 221 -17.99 -2.30 9.45
C LYS A 221 -19.43 -2.31 9.94
N LYS A 222 -19.72 -2.87 11.13
CA LYS A 222 -21.06 -2.88 11.74
C LYS A 222 -21.56 -1.49 12.14
N SER A 223 -20.68 -0.64 12.68
CA SER A 223 -21.03 0.72 13.13
C SER A 223 -21.14 1.74 11.99
N GLY A 224 -20.70 1.40 10.78
CA GLY A 224 -20.59 2.33 9.66
C GLY A 224 -19.36 3.25 9.70
N GLU A 225 -18.50 3.12 10.70
CA GLU A 225 -17.26 3.91 10.84
C GLU A 225 -16.31 3.65 9.67
N TYR A 226 -16.15 2.39 9.27
CA TYR A 226 -15.34 2.01 8.12
C TYR A 226 -15.77 2.75 6.85
N GLN A 227 -17.07 2.83 6.56
CA GLN A 227 -17.62 3.55 5.41
C GLN A 227 -17.40 5.06 5.49
N LYS A 228 -17.46 5.64 6.72
CA LYS A 228 -17.15 7.06 6.94
C LYS A 228 -15.69 7.36 6.62
N ILE A 229 -14.77 6.50 7.04
CA ILE A 229 -13.34 6.66 6.75
C ILE A 229 -13.09 6.50 5.23
N LEU A 230 -13.65 5.49 4.56
CA LEU A 230 -13.55 5.34 3.11
C LEU A 230 -14.00 6.60 2.37
N LYS A 231 -15.17 7.14 2.73
CA LYS A 231 -15.73 8.35 2.12
C LYS A 231 -14.83 9.58 2.31
N LYS A 232 -14.16 9.71 3.45
CA LYS A 232 -13.18 10.78 3.72
C LYS A 232 -12.07 10.81 2.66
N TYR A 233 -11.68 9.65 2.12
CA TYR A 233 -10.66 9.50 1.09
C TYR A 233 -11.22 9.36 -0.34
N GLY A 234 -12.52 9.62 -0.53
CA GLY A 234 -13.16 9.51 -1.85
C GLY A 234 -13.28 8.07 -2.36
N LEU A 235 -13.15 7.09 -1.47
CA LEU A 235 -13.19 5.67 -1.80
C LEU A 235 -14.56 5.07 -1.48
N THR A 236 -14.99 4.14 -2.32
CA THR A 236 -16.23 3.36 -2.10
C THR A 236 -15.94 1.88 -2.31
N VAL A 237 -16.37 1.04 -1.37
CA VAL A 237 -16.41 -0.41 -1.62
C VAL A 237 -17.78 -0.69 -2.26
N LYS A 238 -17.78 -1.19 -3.48
CA LYS A 238 -19.00 -1.80 -4.04
C LYS A 238 -19.22 -3.11 -3.27
N ASN A 239 -20.34 -3.20 -2.59
CA ASN A 239 -20.83 -4.46 -1.99
C ASN A 239 -20.99 -5.52 -3.06
#